data_844dd0a7315c1eed7b0e4084eba4bb71
#
_entry.id   844dd0a7315c1eed7b0e4084eba4bb71
#
_cell.length_a   1.000
_cell.length_b   1.000
_cell.length_c   1.000
_cell.angle_alpha   90.00
_cell.angle_beta   90.00
_cell.angle_gamma   90.00
#
_symmetry.space_group_name_H-M   'P 1'
#
loop_
_entity.id
_entity.type
_entity.pdbx_description
1 polymer ?
#
loop_
_entity_poly.entity_id
_entity_poly.type
_entity_poly.pdbx_seq_one_letter_code
_entity_poly.pdbx_strand_id
1 'polypeptide(L)'
;MNTEQTIPSQIGLYNKKTTQAWIFLLIWPWFNILLLSSVLLLLELFTLPLFAQVIVKIWGGFCAGYLLFNLCESVFSRYLPKKLHHNIWLLRPFSIILLYILIGPVVNLPTTNPAAQVTFLPIVIMLLETSVYIAVMLMFKQQTYFFRSQLQAQKAELQMLKMQSNPHFLFNTLNLIASEVTQDPLKAKALIYDLSDLLRQTIELTKHQFVTLEQELKLVELYLVLQQKRFADRLTFDLDCQSELEQLAVPSLLLLPVVENAVKYGIAPYAQAGHISIVVEATTRSLLIEVQDTGAPFDDTLVSQGEGLRITHETLALHYQDEATFKLVSTDEGTSAFITLPR
;
A
#
# COMPACT_ATOMS: atom_id res chain seq x y z
N MET A 1 -11.02 -23.65 5.54
CA MET A 1 -11.04 -23.52 4.07
C MET A 1 -10.69 -22.07 3.80
N ASN A 2 -9.41 -21.82 3.46
CA ASN A 2 -8.87 -20.45 3.27
C ASN A 2 -9.29 -19.91 1.90
N THR A 3 -10.24 -19.02 1.86
CA THR A 3 -10.45 -18.12 0.73
C THR A 3 -9.73 -16.81 1.03
N GLU A 4 -8.45 -16.72 0.62
CA GLU A 4 -7.78 -15.44 0.44
C GLU A 4 -8.55 -14.66 -0.63
N GLN A 5 -9.31 -13.67 -0.20
CA GLN A 5 -9.87 -12.65 -1.10
C GLN A 5 -8.69 -11.85 -1.66
N THR A 6 -8.39 -12.11 -2.93
CA THR A 6 -7.37 -11.44 -3.71
C THR A 6 -7.79 -9.99 -3.97
N ILE A 7 -7.10 -9.07 -3.31
CA ILE A 7 -7.18 -7.62 -3.45
C ILE A 7 -6.94 -7.19 -4.91
N PRO A 8 -7.63 -6.16 -5.44
CA PRO A 8 -7.53 -5.68 -6.83
C PRO A 8 -6.16 -5.15 -7.27
N SER A 9 -5.15 -5.14 -6.40
CA SER A 9 -3.76 -4.73 -6.70
C SER A 9 -3.04 -5.60 -7.75
N GLN A 10 -3.61 -6.74 -8.15
CA GLN A 10 -3.02 -7.57 -9.20
C GLN A 10 -3.23 -7.02 -10.62
N ILE A 11 -4.24 -6.21 -10.88
CA ILE A 11 -4.52 -5.67 -12.23
C ILE A 11 -3.44 -4.68 -12.65
N GLY A 12 -2.96 -3.83 -11.75
CA GLY A 12 -1.90 -2.86 -12.04
C GLY A 12 -0.52 -3.50 -12.25
N LEU A 13 -0.21 -4.59 -11.54
CA LEU A 13 1.07 -5.32 -11.68
C LEU A 13 1.11 -6.20 -12.93
N TYR A 14 -0.02 -6.76 -13.34
CA TYR A 14 -0.13 -7.53 -14.59
C TYR A 14 0.06 -6.63 -15.81
N ASN A 15 -0.50 -5.43 -15.80
CA ASN A 15 -0.33 -4.44 -16.87
C ASN A 15 1.13 -3.95 -16.99
N LYS A 16 1.87 -3.85 -15.88
CA LYS A 16 3.27 -3.41 -15.87
C LYS A 16 4.23 -4.47 -16.45
N LYS A 17 3.99 -5.76 -16.20
CA LYS A 17 4.76 -6.86 -16.80
C LYS A 17 4.55 -6.97 -18.32
N THR A 18 3.32 -6.80 -18.77
CA THR A 18 2.99 -6.82 -20.20
C THR A 18 3.58 -5.61 -20.93
N THR A 19 3.49 -4.41 -20.36
CA THR A 19 4.07 -3.19 -20.95
C THR A 19 5.60 -3.30 -21.09
N GLN A 20 6.29 -3.80 -20.06
CA GLN A 20 7.74 -4.02 -20.12
C GLN A 20 8.13 -5.07 -21.18
N ALA A 21 7.34 -6.12 -21.32
CA ALA A 21 7.57 -7.14 -22.36
C ALA A 21 7.39 -6.55 -23.77
N TRP A 22 6.41 -5.71 -24.01
CA TRP A 22 6.19 -5.04 -25.30
C TRP A 22 7.27 -4.02 -25.63
N ILE A 23 7.75 -3.23 -24.65
CA ILE A 23 8.88 -2.32 -24.83
C ILE A 23 10.13 -3.11 -25.22
N PHE A 24 10.39 -4.20 -24.52
CA PHE A 24 11.54 -5.04 -24.81
C PHE A 24 11.46 -5.71 -26.19
N LEU A 25 10.29 -6.24 -26.58
CA LEU A 25 10.07 -6.91 -27.86
C LEU A 25 10.09 -5.97 -29.07
N LEU A 26 9.53 -4.76 -28.94
CA LEU A 26 9.33 -3.87 -30.08
C LEU A 26 10.41 -2.79 -30.20
N ILE A 27 10.84 -2.19 -29.11
CA ILE A 27 11.74 -1.03 -29.13
C ILE A 27 13.20 -1.46 -29.15
N TRP A 28 13.58 -2.48 -28.39
CA TRP A 28 14.97 -2.89 -28.24
C TRP A 28 15.63 -3.40 -29.54
N PRO A 29 15.00 -4.22 -30.37
CA PRO A 29 15.60 -4.65 -31.63
C PRO A 29 15.84 -3.47 -32.58
N TRP A 30 14.94 -2.50 -32.65
CA TRP A 30 15.13 -1.31 -33.50
C TRP A 30 16.28 -0.43 -33.02
N PHE A 31 16.46 -0.28 -31.73
CA PHE A 31 17.59 0.44 -31.16
C PHE A 31 18.92 -0.21 -31.60
N ASN A 32 18.99 -1.55 -31.53
CA ASN A 32 20.15 -2.32 -31.96
C ASN A 32 20.42 -2.18 -33.47
N ILE A 33 19.38 -2.23 -34.27
CA ILE A 33 19.49 -2.07 -35.74
C ILE A 33 20.03 -0.67 -36.06
N LEU A 34 19.50 0.36 -35.43
CA LEU A 34 19.96 1.73 -35.62
C LEU A 34 21.43 1.90 -35.20
N LEU A 35 21.80 1.39 -34.03
CA LEU A 35 23.16 1.49 -33.50
C LEU A 35 24.16 0.79 -34.45
N LEU A 36 23.87 -0.45 -34.82
CA LEU A 36 24.76 -1.22 -35.70
C LEU A 36 24.82 -0.59 -37.09
N SER A 37 23.72 -0.11 -37.64
CA SER A 37 23.70 0.57 -38.95
C SER A 37 24.49 1.87 -38.92
N SER A 38 24.45 2.64 -37.81
CA SER A 38 25.25 3.83 -37.67
C SER A 38 26.75 3.54 -37.62
N VAL A 39 27.15 2.45 -36.96
CA VAL A 39 28.53 2.00 -36.92
C VAL A 39 29.01 1.55 -38.29
N LEU A 40 28.17 0.82 -39.02
CA LEU A 40 28.51 0.36 -40.41
C LEU A 40 28.64 1.55 -41.35
N LEU A 41 27.83 2.58 -41.21
CA LEU A 41 27.92 3.83 -41.99
C LEU A 41 29.22 4.58 -41.66
N LEU A 42 29.57 4.68 -40.38
CA LEU A 42 30.77 5.36 -39.91
C LEU A 42 32.06 4.65 -40.44
N LEU A 43 32.01 3.35 -40.56
CA LEU A 43 33.11 2.54 -41.08
C LEU A 43 33.12 2.42 -42.62
N GLU A 44 32.21 3.11 -43.32
CA GLU A 44 32.05 3.02 -44.80
C GLU A 44 31.71 1.60 -45.31
N LEU A 45 31.25 0.73 -44.45
CA LEU A 45 30.90 -0.67 -44.76
C LEU A 45 29.41 -0.88 -45.06
N PHE A 46 28.62 0.19 -45.11
CA PHE A 46 27.18 0.12 -45.28
C PHE A 46 26.81 -0.25 -46.73
N THR A 47 26.14 -1.41 -46.89
CA THR A 47 25.49 -1.82 -48.13
C THR A 47 24.07 -2.29 -47.86
N LEU A 48 23.15 -2.09 -48.82
CA LEU A 48 21.75 -2.48 -48.66
C LEU A 48 21.57 -3.98 -48.35
N PRO A 49 22.29 -4.92 -49.00
CA PRO A 49 22.21 -6.34 -48.66
C PRO A 49 22.69 -6.65 -47.22
N LEU A 50 23.74 -5.97 -46.77
CA LEU A 50 24.27 -6.11 -45.41
C LEU A 50 23.26 -5.59 -44.36
N PHE A 51 22.62 -4.47 -44.64
CA PHE A 51 21.58 -3.93 -43.81
C PHE A 51 20.39 -4.89 -43.67
N ALA A 52 19.91 -5.47 -44.76
CA ALA A 52 18.83 -6.46 -44.71
C ALA A 52 19.21 -7.70 -43.87
N GLN A 53 20.48 -8.17 -43.98
CA GLN A 53 20.99 -9.27 -43.16
C GLN A 53 21.03 -8.90 -41.66
N VAL A 54 21.43 -7.68 -41.31
CA VAL A 54 21.44 -7.16 -39.96
C VAL A 54 20.02 -7.20 -39.36
N ILE A 55 19.03 -6.72 -40.12
CA ILE A 55 17.63 -6.75 -39.65
C ILE A 55 17.19 -8.18 -39.39
N VAL A 56 17.37 -9.09 -40.33
CA VAL A 56 16.93 -10.49 -40.19
C VAL A 56 17.63 -11.17 -39.02
N LYS A 57 18.94 -10.96 -38.83
CA LYS A 57 19.70 -11.57 -37.75
C LYS A 57 19.26 -11.03 -36.38
N ILE A 58 19.12 -9.71 -36.26
CA ILE A 58 18.73 -9.09 -34.98
C ILE A 58 17.29 -9.47 -34.62
N TRP A 59 16.33 -9.27 -35.52
CA TRP A 59 14.93 -9.63 -35.26
C TRP A 59 14.74 -11.13 -35.08
N GLY A 60 15.31 -11.94 -35.96
CA GLY A 60 15.20 -13.40 -35.88
C GLY A 60 15.85 -13.95 -34.62
N GLY A 61 17.04 -13.51 -34.30
CA GLY A 61 17.74 -13.87 -33.04
C GLY A 61 17.01 -13.44 -31.79
N PHE A 62 16.47 -12.23 -31.82
CA PHE A 62 15.73 -11.66 -30.65
C PHE A 62 14.41 -12.39 -30.43
N CYS A 63 13.60 -12.61 -31.47
CA CYS A 63 12.35 -13.34 -31.36
C CYS A 63 12.56 -14.80 -30.93
N ALA A 64 13.54 -15.48 -31.53
CA ALA A 64 13.87 -16.85 -31.17
C ALA A 64 14.40 -16.96 -29.73
N GLY A 65 15.28 -16.02 -29.31
CA GLY A 65 15.79 -15.96 -27.93
C GLY A 65 14.71 -15.68 -26.91
N TYR A 66 13.77 -14.82 -27.22
CA TYR A 66 12.63 -14.52 -26.37
C TYR A 66 11.69 -15.73 -26.20
N LEU A 67 11.38 -16.41 -27.31
CA LEU A 67 10.56 -17.64 -27.30
C LEU A 67 11.24 -18.76 -26.51
N LEU A 68 12.53 -18.97 -26.77
CA LEU A 68 13.32 -19.99 -26.07
C LEU A 68 13.39 -19.67 -24.56
N PHE A 69 13.61 -18.41 -24.20
CA PHE A 69 13.65 -18.01 -22.80
C PHE A 69 12.31 -18.26 -22.10
N ASN A 70 11.18 -17.89 -22.72
CA ASN A 70 9.86 -18.12 -22.14
C ASN A 70 9.54 -19.62 -21.98
N LEU A 71 9.98 -20.44 -22.95
CA LEU A 71 9.85 -21.88 -22.87
C LEU A 71 10.70 -22.45 -21.72
N CYS A 72 11.96 -22.02 -21.62
CA CYS A 72 12.86 -22.40 -20.54
C CYS A 72 12.36 -21.91 -19.18
N GLU A 73 11.85 -20.68 -19.07
CA GLU A 73 11.27 -20.14 -17.85
C GLU A 73 10.10 -21.00 -17.36
N SER A 74 9.24 -21.42 -18.29
CA SER A 74 8.12 -22.31 -17.98
C SER A 74 8.55 -23.68 -17.45
N VAL A 75 9.62 -24.23 -18.00
CA VAL A 75 10.19 -25.54 -17.58
C VAL A 75 10.99 -25.38 -16.28
N PHE A 76 11.91 -24.41 -16.24
CA PHE A 76 12.76 -24.18 -15.07
C PHE A 76 12.00 -23.69 -13.84
N SER A 77 10.89 -22.99 -14.02
CA SER A 77 10.04 -22.58 -12.90
C SER A 77 9.51 -23.75 -12.06
N ARG A 78 9.47 -24.96 -12.62
CA ARG A 78 9.07 -26.19 -11.90
C ARG A 78 10.20 -26.80 -11.06
N TYR A 79 11.46 -26.54 -11.42
CA TYR A 79 12.63 -27.22 -10.83
C TYR A 79 13.53 -26.28 -9.99
N LEU A 80 13.45 -24.96 -10.16
CA LEU A 80 14.30 -24.03 -9.44
C LEU A 80 13.75 -23.68 -8.05
N PRO A 81 14.62 -23.51 -7.03
CA PRO A 81 14.23 -23.02 -5.72
C PRO A 81 13.59 -21.65 -5.80
N LYS A 82 12.55 -21.39 -4.98
CA LYS A 82 11.80 -20.11 -4.97
C LYS A 82 12.69 -18.86 -4.85
N LYS A 83 13.87 -18.97 -4.23
CA LYS A 83 14.84 -17.86 -4.10
C LYS A 83 15.44 -17.42 -5.46
N LEU A 84 15.63 -18.35 -6.40
CA LEU A 84 16.18 -18.03 -7.74
C LEU A 84 15.10 -17.52 -8.71
N HIS A 85 13.83 -17.89 -8.50
CA HIS A 85 12.72 -17.40 -9.32
C HIS A 85 12.66 -15.86 -9.41
N HIS A 86 13.04 -15.19 -8.34
CA HIS A 86 12.98 -13.71 -8.30
C HIS A 86 14.00 -13.02 -9.20
N ASN A 87 15.06 -13.72 -9.60
CA ASN A 87 16.16 -13.15 -10.40
C ASN A 87 16.29 -13.78 -11.79
N ILE A 88 15.37 -14.64 -12.21
CA ILE A 88 15.43 -15.36 -13.48
C ILE A 88 15.45 -14.41 -14.70
N TRP A 89 14.87 -13.20 -14.57
CA TRP A 89 14.90 -12.16 -15.60
C TRP A 89 16.32 -11.69 -15.98
N LEU A 90 17.31 -11.84 -15.06
CA LEU A 90 18.71 -11.56 -15.34
C LEU A 90 19.31 -12.50 -16.37
N LEU A 91 18.75 -13.67 -16.55
CA LEU A 91 19.21 -14.67 -17.53
C LEU A 91 18.72 -14.37 -18.95
N ARG A 92 17.72 -13.50 -19.13
CA ARG A 92 17.17 -13.15 -20.46
C ARG A 92 18.23 -12.67 -21.45
N PRO A 93 19.08 -11.66 -21.12
CA PRO A 93 20.09 -11.22 -22.06
C PRO A 93 21.13 -12.31 -22.39
N PHE A 94 21.48 -13.17 -21.43
CA PHE A 94 22.42 -14.26 -21.66
C PHE A 94 21.86 -15.32 -22.60
N SER A 95 20.55 -15.60 -22.57
CA SER A 95 19.92 -16.53 -23.51
C SER A 95 19.96 -16.01 -24.95
N ILE A 96 19.82 -14.70 -25.13
CA ILE A 96 19.88 -14.03 -26.43
C ILE A 96 21.32 -14.09 -26.98
N ILE A 97 22.31 -13.79 -26.14
CA ILE A 97 23.75 -13.88 -26.52
C ILE A 97 24.13 -15.31 -26.90
N LEU A 98 23.73 -16.29 -26.09
CA LEU A 98 23.99 -17.69 -26.34
C LEU A 98 23.40 -18.14 -27.69
N LEU A 99 22.14 -17.73 -27.97
CA LEU A 99 21.49 -18.05 -29.23
C LEU A 99 22.17 -17.39 -30.41
N TYR A 100 22.63 -16.13 -30.25
CA TYR A 100 23.39 -15.46 -31.32
C TYR A 100 24.73 -16.18 -31.63
N ILE A 101 25.43 -16.63 -30.59
CA ILE A 101 26.67 -17.42 -30.77
C ILE A 101 26.42 -18.75 -31.47
N LEU A 102 25.32 -19.43 -31.16
CA LEU A 102 24.97 -20.74 -31.72
C LEU A 102 24.45 -20.61 -33.16
N ILE A 103 23.67 -19.60 -33.48
CA ILE A 103 23.03 -19.43 -34.81
C ILE A 103 23.91 -18.59 -35.76
N GLY A 104 24.73 -17.71 -35.21
CA GLY A 104 25.58 -16.81 -35.97
C GLY A 104 26.41 -17.50 -37.07
N PRO A 105 27.09 -18.64 -36.85
CA PRO A 105 27.82 -19.39 -37.84
C PRO A 105 26.93 -19.98 -38.94
N VAL A 106 25.69 -20.37 -38.61
CA VAL A 106 24.76 -21.01 -39.58
C VAL A 106 24.13 -19.97 -40.52
N VAL A 107 23.99 -18.71 -40.08
CA VAL A 107 23.36 -17.62 -40.86
C VAL A 107 24.43 -16.77 -41.60
N ASN A 108 25.70 -17.04 -41.42
CA ASN A 108 26.76 -16.38 -42.17
C ASN A 108 26.74 -16.82 -43.64
N LEU A 109 26.09 -16.01 -44.47
CA LEU A 109 26.24 -16.12 -45.91
C LEU A 109 27.71 -15.82 -46.27
N PRO A 110 28.32 -16.61 -47.19
CA PRO A 110 29.69 -16.38 -47.61
C PRO A 110 29.81 -14.99 -48.26
N THR A 111 30.43 -14.08 -47.55
CA THR A 111 30.76 -12.75 -48.08
C THR A 111 32.16 -12.81 -48.68
N THR A 112 32.28 -12.39 -49.93
CA THR A 112 33.57 -12.32 -50.65
C THR A 112 34.50 -11.22 -50.17
N ASN A 113 34.06 -10.43 -49.20
CA ASN A 113 34.81 -9.30 -48.69
C ASN A 113 35.40 -9.60 -47.29
N PRO A 114 36.74 -9.72 -47.13
CA PRO A 114 37.39 -10.03 -45.86
C PRO A 114 37.16 -8.95 -44.79
N ALA A 115 36.88 -7.70 -45.17
CA ALA A 115 36.55 -6.63 -44.23
C ALA A 115 35.19 -6.82 -43.55
N ALA A 116 34.29 -7.65 -44.07
CA ALA A 116 32.99 -7.97 -43.46
C ALA A 116 33.09 -9.02 -42.34
N GLN A 117 34.28 -9.56 -42.07
CA GLN A 117 34.55 -10.53 -41.00
C GLN A 117 34.88 -9.87 -39.64
N VAL A 118 34.38 -8.65 -39.35
CA VAL A 118 34.51 -8.08 -38.03
C VAL A 118 33.53 -8.81 -37.07
N THR A 119 33.88 -10.08 -36.79
CA THR A 119 33.03 -11.00 -36.01
C THR A 119 32.87 -10.60 -34.57
N PHE A 120 33.77 -9.77 -34.00
CA PHE A 120 33.71 -9.36 -32.59
C PHE A 120 32.94 -8.06 -32.34
N LEU A 121 32.72 -7.21 -33.32
CA LEU A 121 31.99 -5.96 -33.16
C LEU A 121 30.54 -6.18 -32.65
N PRO A 122 29.76 -7.11 -33.26
CA PRO A 122 28.44 -7.47 -32.75
C PRO A 122 28.46 -7.99 -31.30
N ILE A 123 29.48 -8.79 -30.96
CA ILE A 123 29.63 -9.34 -29.61
C ILE A 123 29.88 -8.18 -28.56
N VAL A 124 30.77 -7.26 -28.92
CA VAL A 124 31.07 -6.11 -28.06
C VAL A 124 29.82 -5.24 -27.85
N ILE A 125 29.08 -4.97 -28.93
CA ILE A 125 27.80 -4.22 -28.86
C ILE A 125 26.80 -4.96 -27.95
N MET A 126 26.60 -6.25 -28.13
CA MET A 126 25.69 -7.04 -27.31
C MET A 126 26.09 -7.07 -25.83
N LEU A 127 27.39 -7.14 -25.50
CA LEU A 127 27.88 -7.07 -24.12
C LEU A 127 27.59 -5.71 -23.49
N LEU A 128 27.82 -4.63 -24.24
CA LEU A 128 27.56 -3.26 -23.78
C LEU A 128 26.06 -3.05 -23.53
N GLU A 129 25.20 -3.49 -24.44
CA GLU A 129 23.75 -3.43 -24.29
C GLU A 129 23.23 -4.26 -23.11
N THR A 130 23.79 -5.47 -22.95
CA THR A 130 23.47 -6.32 -21.82
C THR A 130 23.81 -5.62 -20.50
N SER A 131 24.95 -4.94 -20.46
CA SER A 131 25.38 -4.17 -19.28
C SER A 131 24.42 -3.02 -18.98
N VAL A 132 24.02 -2.25 -20.01
CA VAL A 132 23.04 -1.18 -19.89
C VAL A 132 21.68 -1.73 -19.43
N TYR A 133 21.22 -2.82 -20.04
CA TYR A 133 19.97 -3.48 -19.65
C TYR A 133 19.98 -3.90 -18.17
N ILE A 134 21.05 -4.55 -17.74
CA ILE A 134 21.20 -4.98 -16.33
C ILE A 134 21.21 -3.74 -15.40
N ALA A 135 21.96 -2.70 -15.76
CA ALA A 135 22.05 -1.46 -14.96
C ALA A 135 20.66 -0.79 -14.80
N VAL A 136 19.92 -0.65 -15.91
CA VAL A 136 18.57 -0.08 -15.91
C VAL A 136 17.61 -0.92 -15.06
N MET A 137 17.65 -2.24 -15.21
CA MET A 137 16.80 -3.14 -14.43
C MET A 137 17.14 -3.14 -12.92
N LEU A 138 18.43 -3.05 -12.58
CA LEU A 138 18.86 -2.91 -11.19
C LEU A 138 18.38 -1.58 -10.60
N MET A 139 18.45 -0.49 -11.37
CA MET A 139 17.96 0.83 -10.98
C MET A 139 16.45 0.81 -10.70
N PHE A 140 15.63 0.22 -11.58
CA PHE A 140 14.19 0.05 -11.36
C PHE A 140 13.88 -0.82 -10.13
N LYS A 141 14.65 -1.89 -9.93
CA LYS A 141 14.51 -2.74 -8.76
C LYS A 141 14.82 -1.96 -7.47
N GLN A 142 15.92 -1.19 -7.47
CA GLN A 142 16.31 -0.36 -6.34
C GLN A 142 15.27 0.72 -6.02
N GLN A 143 14.72 1.40 -7.03
CA GLN A 143 13.62 2.35 -6.83
C GLN A 143 12.38 1.70 -6.22
N THR A 144 12.02 0.51 -6.68
CA THR A 144 10.86 -0.23 -6.14
C THR A 144 11.09 -0.64 -4.69
N TYR A 145 12.32 -1.07 -4.34
CA TYR A 145 12.67 -1.37 -2.94
C TYR A 145 12.64 -0.13 -2.06
N PHE A 146 13.19 0.98 -2.54
CA PHE A 146 13.19 2.24 -1.82
C PHE A 146 11.77 2.72 -1.53
N PHE A 147 10.90 2.70 -2.54
CA PHE A 147 9.50 3.10 -2.39
C PHE A 147 8.74 2.20 -1.41
N ARG A 148 8.95 0.88 -1.47
CA ARG A 148 8.36 -0.06 -0.50
C ARG A 148 8.86 0.16 0.91
N SER A 149 10.15 0.42 1.08
CA SER A 149 10.74 0.72 2.39
C SER A 149 10.18 2.01 2.99
N GLN A 150 9.99 3.07 2.18
CA GLN A 150 9.34 4.30 2.63
C GLN A 150 7.90 4.06 3.06
N LEU A 151 7.12 3.31 2.27
CA LEU A 151 5.74 2.98 2.62
C LEU A 151 5.65 2.15 3.90
N GLN A 152 6.58 1.22 4.10
CA GLN A 152 6.66 0.44 5.36
C GLN A 152 7.03 1.32 6.56
N ALA A 153 7.96 2.27 6.39
CA ALA A 153 8.33 3.22 7.43
C ALA A 153 7.15 4.11 7.81
N GLN A 154 6.42 4.66 6.84
CA GLN A 154 5.21 5.45 7.10
C GLN A 154 4.12 4.63 7.82
N LYS A 155 3.91 3.37 7.41
CA LYS A 155 2.95 2.49 8.10
C LYS A 155 3.37 2.20 9.54
N ALA A 156 4.66 1.97 9.79
CA ALA A 156 5.18 1.75 11.14
C ALA A 156 5.05 3.01 12.01
N GLU A 157 5.31 4.19 11.44
CA GLU A 157 5.12 5.47 12.11
C GLU A 157 3.64 5.70 12.47
N LEU A 158 2.73 5.46 11.53
CA LEU A 158 1.30 5.54 11.77
C LEU A 158 0.84 4.56 12.85
N GLN A 159 1.38 3.34 12.88
CA GLN A 159 1.08 2.37 13.94
C GLN A 159 1.62 2.83 15.31
N MET A 160 2.81 3.42 15.36
CA MET A 160 3.36 4.02 16.58
C MET A 160 2.48 5.17 17.09
N LEU A 161 2.06 6.08 16.19
CA LEU A 161 1.15 7.18 16.53
C LEU A 161 -0.19 6.65 17.07
N LYS A 162 -0.76 5.63 16.44
CA LYS A 162 -1.99 4.97 16.93
C LYS A 162 -1.84 4.38 18.34
N MET A 163 -0.66 3.84 18.67
CA MET A 163 -0.40 3.31 20.01
C MET A 163 -0.09 4.38 21.05
N GLN A 164 0.39 5.57 20.64
CA GLN A 164 0.71 6.68 21.55
C GLN A 164 -0.52 7.53 21.92
N SER A 165 -1.67 7.28 21.28
CA SER A 165 -2.78 8.23 21.24
C SER A 165 -3.43 8.55 22.60
N ASN A 166 -3.23 7.78 23.70
CA ASN A 166 -3.85 8.24 24.95
C ASN A 166 -3.20 7.84 26.29
N PRO A 167 -1.96 8.29 26.60
CA PRO A 167 -1.40 8.12 27.95
C PRO A 167 -2.28 8.76 29.02
N HIS A 168 -2.90 9.91 28.73
CA HIS A 168 -3.74 10.65 29.63
C HIS A 168 -5.04 9.91 30.03
N PHE A 169 -5.66 9.22 29.04
CA PHE A 169 -6.80 8.34 29.34
C PHE A 169 -6.41 7.21 30.29
N LEU A 170 -5.28 6.52 30.01
CA LEU A 170 -4.77 5.45 30.85
C LEU A 170 -4.50 5.93 32.29
N PHE A 171 -3.78 7.05 32.44
CA PHE A 171 -3.51 7.61 33.75
C PHE A 171 -4.81 7.98 34.49
N ASN A 172 -5.78 8.58 33.83
CA ASN A 172 -7.04 8.95 34.43
C ASN A 172 -7.85 7.72 34.86
N THR A 173 -7.89 6.67 34.05
CA THR A 173 -8.58 5.43 34.38
C THR A 173 -7.91 4.70 35.56
N LEU A 174 -6.55 4.64 35.58
CA LEU A 174 -5.80 4.05 36.68
C LEU A 174 -6.01 4.83 37.98
N ASN A 175 -6.06 6.18 37.93
CA ASN A 175 -6.37 7.01 39.10
C ASN A 175 -7.80 6.77 39.61
N LEU A 176 -8.77 6.61 38.71
CA LEU A 176 -10.13 6.23 39.07
C LEU A 176 -10.15 4.87 39.77
N ILE A 177 -9.50 3.87 39.21
CA ILE A 177 -9.38 2.53 39.81
C ILE A 177 -8.76 2.64 41.20
N ALA A 178 -7.66 3.38 41.34
CA ALA A 178 -6.99 3.56 42.63
C ALA A 178 -7.89 4.21 43.68
N SER A 179 -8.71 5.18 43.30
CA SER A 179 -9.69 5.80 44.23
C SER A 179 -10.80 4.84 44.62
N GLU A 180 -11.27 4.01 43.70
CA GLU A 180 -12.35 3.05 43.96
C GLU A 180 -11.89 1.81 44.76
N VAL A 181 -10.60 1.47 44.79
CA VAL A 181 -10.09 0.31 45.56
C VAL A 181 -10.51 0.35 47.01
N THR A 182 -10.55 1.54 47.61
CA THR A 182 -10.90 1.72 49.02
C THR A 182 -12.38 2.05 49.23
N GLN A 183 -13.07 2.61 48.24
CA GLN A 183 -14.46 3.06 48.35
C GLN A 183 -15.43 1.94 47.90
N ASP A 184 -15.19 1.34 46.74
CA ASP A 184 -15.97 0.25 46.17
C ASP A 184 -15.05 -0.74 45.45
N PRO A 185 -14.51 -1.76 46.17
CA PRO A 185 -13.61 -2.75 45.59
C PRO A 185 -14.21 -3.56 44.42
N LEU A 186 -15.55 -3.73 44.39
CA LEU A 186 -16.24 -4.45 43.32
C LEU A 186 -16.25 -3.60 42.04
N LYS A 187 -16.49 -2.30 42.16
CA LYS A 187 -16.42 -1.34 41.06
C LYS A 187 -14.98 -1.21 40.56
N ALA A 188 -13.98 -1.15 41.44
CA ALA A 188 -12.57 -1.14 41.04
C ALA A 188 -12.22 -2.38 40.26
N LYS A 189 -12.65 -3.58 40.68
CA LYS A 189 -12.44 -4.84 39.96
C LYS A 189 -13.08 -4.82 38.57
N ALA A 190 -14.32 -4.32 38.44
CA ALA A 190 -15.00 -4.19 37.16
C ALA A 190 -14.24 -3.26 36.20
N LEU A 191 -13.77 -2.10 36.69
CA LEU A 191 -12.98 -1.16 35.91
C LEU A 191 -11.65 -1.78 35.38
N ILE A 192 -11.00 -2.65 36.17
CA ILE A 192 -9.78 -3.37 35.73
C ILE A 192 -10.11 -4.30 34.59
N TYR A 193 -11.22 -5.05 34.64
CA TYR A 193 -11.62 -5.93 33.54
C TYR A 193 -11.97 -5.15 32.29
N ASP A 194 -12.76 -4.08 32.40
CA ASP A 194 -13.14 -3.24 31.25
C ASP A 194 -11.91 -2.62 30.59
N LEU A 195 -10.96 -2.11 31.40
CA LEU A 195 -9.70 -1.56 30.87
C LEU A 195 -8.87 -2.66 30.17
N SER A 196 -8.81 -3.86 30.76
CA SER A 196 -8.08 -4.99 30.19
C SER A 196 -8.68 -5.42 28.84
N ASP A 197 -10.01 -5.43 28.74
CA ASP A 197 -10.72 -5.80 27.53
C ASP A 197 -10.55 -4.73 26.44
N LEU A 198 -10.62 -3.45 26.78
CA LEU A 198 -10.33 -2.35 25.86
C LEU A 198 -8.92 -2.45 25.30
N LEU A 199 -7.90 -2.63 26.16
CA LEU A 199 -6.51 -2.75 25.75
C LEU A 199 -6.29 -3.97 24.85
N ARG A 200 -6.87 -5.12 25.22
CA ARG A 200 -6.77 -6.36 24.41
C ARG A 200 -7.39 -6.16 23.02
N GLN A 201 -8.58 -5.56 22.96
CA GLN A 201 -9.27 -5.27 21.71
C GLN A 201 -8.45 -4.30 20.85
N THR A 202 -7.93 -3.23 21.44
CA THR A 202 -7.07 -2.26 20.76
C THR A 202 -5.84 -2.95 20.13
N ILE A 203 -5.13 -3.77 20.93
CA ILE A 203 -3.95 -4.51 20.44
C ILE A 203 -4.33 -5.48 19.32
N GLU A 204 -5.48 -6.16 19.42
CA GLU A 204 -5.92 -7.08 18.37
C GLU A 204 -6.22 -6.35 17.05
N LEU A 205 -6.94 -5.24 17.11
CA LEU A 205 -7.25 -4.45 15.92
C LEU A 205 -5.99 -3.87 15.24
N THR A 206 -4.95 -3.49 16.01
CA THR A 206 -3.70 -2.97 15.42
C THR A 206 -2.95 -3.97 14.54
N LYS A 207 -3.22 -5.26 14.69
CA LYS A 207 -2.58 -6.32 13.86
C LYS A 207 -3.13 -6.33 12.42
N HIS A 208 -4.28 -5.73 12.20
CA HIS A 208 -4.99 -5.74 10.93
C HIS A 208 -5.02 -4.34 10.31
N GLN A 209 -4.97 -4.25 8.99
CA GLN A 209 -5.12 -2.97 8.27
C GLN A 209 -6.60 -2.58 8.15
N PHE A 210 -7.44 -3.58 7.94
CA PHE A 210 -8.90 -3.45 7.86
C PHE A 210 -9.54 -4.43 8.83
N VAL A 211 -10.61 -3.99 9.45
CA VAL A 211 -11.46 -4.73 10.38
C VAL A 211 -12.91 -4.51 10.00
N THR A 212 -13.84 -5.28 10.60
CA THR A 212 -15.26 -5.01 10.39
C THR A 212 -15.69 -3.75 11.15
N LEU A 213 -16.69 -3.05 10.62
CA LEU A 213 -17.29 -1.90 11.32
C LEU A 213 -17.80 -2.30 12.70
N GLU A 214 -18.37 -3.49 12.86
CA GLU A 214 -18.75 -4.07 14.14
C GLU A 214 -17.60 -4.06 15.17
N GLN A 215 -16.40 -4.45 14.72
CA GLN A 215 -15.22 -4.47 15.60
C GLN A 215 -14.80 -3.06 16.04
N GLU A 216 -14.85 -2.08 15.13
CA GLU A 216 -14.59 -0.67 15.45
C GLU A 216 -15.62 -0.11 16.43
N LEU A 217 -16.92 -0.34 16.18
CA LEU A 217 -18.02 0.12 17.03
C LEU A 217 -17.95 -0.51 18.42
N LYS A 218 -17.63 -1.80 18.49
CA LYS A 218 -17.43 -2.49 19.77
C LYS A 218 -16.26 -1.91 20.57
N LEU A 219 -15.15 -1.56 19.93
CA LEU A 219 -14.02 -0.91 20.58
C LEU A 219 -14.43 0.47 21.14
N VAL A 220 -15.16 1.24 20.34
CA VAL A 220 -15.69 2.55 20.74
C VAL A 220 -16.67 2.43 21.90
N GLU A 221 -17.56 1.45 21.89
CA GLU A 221 -18.49 1.15 22.96
C GLU A 221 -17.75 0.86 24.28
N LEU A 222 -16.74 -0.03 24.25
CA LEU A 222 -15.90 -0.33 25.42
C LEU A 222 -15.23 0.94 25.98
N TYR A 223 -14.73 1.80 25.11
CA TYR A 223 -14.14 3.08 25.51
C TYR A 223 -15.16 4.01 26.16
N LEU A 224 -16.34 4.19 25.55
CA LEU A 224 -17.40 5.06 26.06
C LEU A 224 -17.98 4.55 27.38
N VAL A 225 -18.13 3.25 27.55
CA VAL A 225 -18.54 2.64 28.86
C VAL A 225 -17.54 2.96 29.96
N LEU A 226 -16.23 2.87 29.67
CA LEU A 226 -15.21 3.29 30.66
C LEU A 226 -15.28 4.79 30.97
N GLN A 227 -15.48 5.63 29.96
CA GLN A 227 -15.63 7.07 30.15
C GLN A 227 -16.92 7.40 30.92
N GLN A 228 -18.02 6.72 30.69
CA GLN A 228 -19.27 6.87 31.41
C GLN A 228 -19.08 6.53 32.90
N LYS A 229 -18.36 5.46 33.23
CA LYS A 229 -18.01 5.14 34.63
C LYS A 229 -17.13 6.21 35.28
N ARG A 230 -16.30 6.91 34.50
CA ARG A 230 -15.47 8.01 34.97
C ARG A 230 -16.24 9.32 35.18
N PHE A 231 -17.11 9.66 34.24
CA PHE A 231 -17.88 10.90 34.25
C PHE A 231 -19.23 10.76 34.98
N ALA A 232 -19.61 9.51 35.32
CA ALA A 232 -20.89 9.18 35.96
C ALA A 232 -22.09 9.74 35.14
N ASP A 233 -23.01 10.41 35.77
CA ASP A 233 -24.23 10.94 35.15
C ASP A 233 -23.97 12.05 34.11
N ARG A 234 -22.70 12.48 33.95
CA ARG A 234 -22.34 13.55 33.00
C ARG A 234 -22.09 13.10 31.58
N LEU A 235 -21.97 11.80 31.34
CA LEU A 235 -21.80 11.26 30.00
C LEU A 235 -22.87 10.23 29.70
N THR A 236 -23.63 10.50 28.66
CA THR A 236 -24.48 9.50 28.01
C THR A 236 -24.05 9.31 26.57
N PHE A 237 -24.34 8.17 25.99
CA PHE A 237 -24.06 7.93 24.55
C PHE A 237 -25.09 6.97 23.95
N ASP A 238 -25.26 7.07 22.64
CA ASP A 238 -25.98 6.12 21.82
C ASP A 238 -25.17 5.76 20.57
N LEU A 239 -25.48 4.61 20.01
CA LEU A 239 -24.81 4.03 18.87
C LEU A 239 -25.87 3.42 17.97
N ASP A 240 -26.04 4.01 16.79
CA ASP A 240 -27.03 3.57 15.80
C ASP A 240 -26.31 3.11 14.52
N CYS A 241 -26.41 1.81 14.26
CA CYS A 241 -25.85 1.19 13.06
C CYS A 241 -26.77 0.08 12.59
N GLN A 242 -27.12 0.10 11.31
CA GLN A 242 -27.88 -0.99 10.68
C GLN A 242 -27.04 -2.25 10.62
N SER A 243 -27.62 -3.38 11.00
CA SER A 243 -26.91 -4.69 11.08
C SER A 243 -26.24 -5.11 9.76
N GLU A 244 -26.81 -4.70 8.62
CA GLU A 244 -26.25 -4.98 7.30
C GLU A 244 -24.92 -4.26 7.04
N LEU A 245 -24.63 -3.16 7.77
CA LEU A 245 -23.42 -2.38 7.64
C LEU A 245 -22.29 -2.88 8.53
N GLU A 246 -22.57 -3.61 9.57
CA GLU A 246 -21.60 -4.07 10.56
C GLU A 246 -20.45 -4.90 9.98
N GLN A 247 -20.70 -5.61 8.89
CA GLN A 247 -19.70 -6.47 8.25
C GLN A 247 -18.85 -5.73 7.20
N LEU A 248 -19.08 -4.42 6.98
CA LEU A 248 -18.26 -3.64 6.06
C LEU A 248 -16.84 -3.48 6.60
N ALA A 249 -15.87 -3.59 5.70
CA ALA A 249 -14.46 -3.44 6.03
C ALA A 249 -14.09 -1.95 6.12
N VAL A 250 -13.57 -1.53 7.27
CA VAL A 250 -13.07 -0.18 7.52
C VAL A 250 -11.61 -0.22 8.02
N PRO A 251 -10.83 0.85 7.87
CA PRO A 251 -9.48 0.91 8.43
C PRO A 251 -9.50 0.74 9.95
N SER A 252 -8.57 -0.05 10.46
CA SER A 252 -8.45 -0.31 11.88
C SER A 252 -8.12 0.97 12.66
N LEU A 253 -8.74 1.12 13.83
CA LEU A 253 -8.63 2.27 14.74
C LEU A 253 -8.99 3.60 14.05
N LEU A 254 -10.02 3.59 13.21
CA LEU A 254 -10.52 4.78 12.52
C LEU A 254 -11.38 5.64 13.43
N LEU A 255 -12.30 5.01 14.18
CA LEU A 255 -13.33 5.72 14.96
C LEU A 255 -12.84 6.14 16.35
N LEU A 256 -12.01 5.34 17.00
CA LEU A 256 -11.57 5.60 18.37
C LEU A 256 -10.95 6.99 18.55
N PRO A 257 -10.04 7.50 17.69
CA PRO A 257 -9.48 8.85 17.84
C PRO A 257 -10.51 9.96 17.71
N VAL A 258 -11.55 9.75 16.91
CA VAL A 258 -12.64 10.73 16.71
C VAL A 258 -13.52 10.80 17.96
N VAL A 259 -13.88 9.64 18.52
CA VAL A 259 -14.66 9.56 19.77
C VAL A 259 -13.86 10.05 20.98
N GLU A 260 -12.56 9.76 21.04
CA GLU A 260 -11.66 10.33 22.05
C GLU A 260 -11.65 11.86 22.01
N ASN A 261 -11.66 12.42 20.79
CA ASN A 261 -11.72 13.87 20.59
C ASN A 261 -13.05 14.46 21.09
N ALA A 262 -14.18 13.81 20.77
CA ALA A 262 -15.49 14.20 21.25
C ALA A 262 -15.57 14.19 22.78
N VAL A 263 -15.07 13.13 23.43
CA VAL A 263 -15.01 13.06 24.92
C VAL A 263 -14.10 14.14 25.46
N LYS A 264 -12.90 14.35 24.90
CA LYS A 264 -11.88 15.26 25.40
C LYS A 264 -12.30 16.72 25.33
N TYR A 265 -12.92 17.11 24.24
CA TYR A 265 -13.26 18.52 23.97
C TYR A 265 -14.74 18.82 24.15
N GLY A 266 -15.64 17.85 23.87
CA GLY A 266 -17.06 18.02 24.00
C GLY A 266 -17.60 17.75 25.39
N ILE A 267 -17.00 16.84 26.18
CA ILE A 267 -17.53 16.40 27.46
C ILE A 267 -16.64 16.83 28.65
N ALA A 268 -15.33 16.50 28.56
CA ALA A 268 -14.44 16.62 29.72
C ALA A 268 -14.31 18.03 30.30
N PRO A 269 -14.26 19.11 29.50
CA PRO A 269 -14.11 20.47 30.01
C PRO A 269 -15.34 21.02 30.76
N TYR A 270 -16.53 20.45 30.50
CA TYR A 270 -17.79 20.99 30.98
C TYR A 270 -18.31 20.27 32.20
N ALA A 271 -18.87 21.01 33.16
CA ALA A 271 -19.52 20.45 34.36
C ALA A 271 -20.93 19.91 34.07
N GLN A 272 -21.53 20.34 32.97
CA GLN A 272 -22.86 19.93 32.54
C GLN A 272 -22.83 18.52 31.94
N ALA A 273 -24.00 17.87 31.96
CA ALA A 273 -24.18 16.58 31.28
C ALA A 273 -24.06 16.77 29.77
N GLY A 274 -23.34 15.87 29.11
CA GLY A 274 -23.18 15.85 27.69
C GLY A 274 -23.53 14.47 27.11
N HIS A 275 -23.75 14.47 25.82
CA HIS A 275 -24.15 13.30 25.07
C HIS A 275 -23.24 13.10 23.85
N ILE A 276 -22.94 11.84 23.51
CA ILE A 276 -22.24 11.47 22.31
C ILE A 276 -23.13 10.53 21.50
N SER A 277 -23.46 10.93 20.27
CA SER A 277 -24.21 10.09 19.33
C SER A 277 -23.28 9.63 18.20
N ILE A 278 -23.38 8.35 17.86
CA ILE A 278 -22.65 7.75 16.74
C ILE A 278 -23.69 7.13 15.81
N VAL A 279 -23.79 7.68 14.60
CA VAL A 279 -24.74 7.24 13.60
C VAL A 279 -24.00 6.74 12.36
N VAL A 280 -24.38 5.56 11.89
CA VAL A 280 -23.81 4.98 10.69
C VAL A 280 -24.89 4.76 9.65
N GLU A 281 -24.74 5.45 8.53
CA GLU A 281 -25.64 5.37 7.39
C GLU A 281 -24.89 4.96 6.11
N ALA A 282 -25.59 4.32 5.20
CA ALA A 282 -25.02 3.99 3.90
C ALA A 282 -25.90 4.48 2.77
N THR A 283 -25.24 5.02 1.75
CA THR A 283 -25.84 5.25 0.44
C THR A 283 -25.43 4.13 -0.52
N THR A 284 -25.88 4.19 -1.78
CA THR A 284 -25.45 3.24 -2.81
C THR A 284 -23.96 3.28 -3.12
N ARG A 285 -23.26 4.38 -2.80
CA ARG A 285 -21.86 4.60 -3.17
C ARG A 285 -20.93 4.91 -2.00
N SER A 286 -21.48 5.23 -0.83
CA SER A 286 -20.69 5.68 0.31
C SER A 286 -21.27 5.19 1.63
N LEU A 287 -20.37 4.99 2.61
CA LEU A 287 -20.67 4.82 4.02
C LEU A 287 -20.39 6.15 4.70
N LEU A 288 -21.39 6.68 5.41
CA LEU A 288 -21.29 7.89 6.23
C LEU A 288 -21.29 7.49 7.70
N ILE A 289 -20.30 7.95 8.45
CA ILE A 289 -20.23 7.78 9.90
C ILE A 289 -20.20 9.18 10.51
N GLU A 290 -21.15 9.48 11.35
CA GLU A 290 -21.23 10.71 12.12
C GLU A 290 -20.95 10.43 13.58
N VAL A 291 -20.08 11.23 14.19
CA VAL A 291 -19.84 11.27 15.63
C VAL A 291 -20.14 12.68 16.10
N GLN A 292 -21.23 12.83 16.85
CA GLN A 292 -21.68 14.12 17.38
C GLN A 292 -21.50 14.17 18.89
N ASP A 293 -21.01 15.29 19.40
CA ASP A 293 -21.01 15.62 20.81
C ASP A 293 -21.84 16.89 21.09
N THR A 294 -22.39 17.01 22.31
CA THR A 294 -23.17 18.15 22.77
C THR A 294 -22.32 19.18 23.51
N GLY A 295 -21.00 19.23 23.24
CA GLY A 295 -20.09 20.20 23.80
C GLY A 295 -20.25 21.61 23.23
N ALA A 296 -19.34 22.49 23.58
CA ALA A 296 -19.32 23.82 22.98
C ALA A 296 -18.87 23.70 21.49
N PRO A 297 -19.37 24.60 20.63
CA PRO A 297 -18.87 24.75 19.29
C PRO A 297 -17.35 24.93 19.30
N PHE A 298 -16.65 24.26 18.40
CA PHE A 298 -15.18 24.38 18.32
C PHE A 298 -14.76 25.63 17.53
N ASP A 299 -13.57 26.15 17.85
CA ASP A 299 -12.96 27.24 17.12
C ASP A 299 -12.13 26.63 15.98
N ASP A 300 -12.42 27.04 14.73
CA ASP A 300 -11.72 26.57 13.51
C ASP A 300 -10.20 26.72 13.58
N THR A 301 -9.69 27.65 14.40
CA THR A 301 -8.26 27.84 14.59
C THR A 301 -7.58 26.71 15.39
N LEU A 302 -8.33 25.90 16.13
CA LEU A 302 -7.83 24.81 16.97
C LEU A 302 -7.87 23.44 16.29
N VAL A 303 -8.59 23.30 15.17
CA VAL A 303 -8.80 22.03 14.45
C VAL A 303 -7.51 21.42 13.93
N SER A 304 -6.52 22.26 13.58
CA SER A 304 -5.26 21.80 12.97
C SER A 304 -4.26 21.16 13.97
N GLN A 305 -4.55 21.16 15.28
CA GLN A 305 -3.58 20.79 16.31
C GLN A 305 -3.90 19.47 17.06
N GLY A 306 -5.01 18.82 16.81
CA GLY A 306 -5.37 17.57 17.49
C GLY A 306 -4.65 16.35 16.90
N GLU A 307 -3.75 15.74 17.68
CA GLU A 307 -2.98 14.55 17.24
C GLU A 307 -3.90 13.38 16.81
N GLY A 308 -5.03 13.18 17.49
CA GLY A 308 -5.99 12.13 17.16
C GLY A 308 -6.66 12.30 15.79
N LEU A 309 -7.11 13.53 15.48
CA LEU A 309 -7.74 13.81 14.18
C LEU A 309 -6.75 13.75 13.01
N ARG A 310 -5.48 14.09 13.25
CA ARG A 310 -4.40 13.91 12.28
C ARG A 310 -4.24 12.43 11.92
N ILE A 311 -4.29 11.53 12.90
CA ILE A 311 -4.22 10.07 12.70
C ILE A 311 -5.38 9.60 11.81
N THR A 312 -6.60 10.07 12.06
CA THR A 312 -7.77 9.75 11.23
C THR A 312 -7.57 10.21 9.80
N HIS A 313 -7.12 11.45 9.61
CA HIS A 313 -6.87 12.02 8.27
C HIS A 313 -5.77 11.25 7.51
N GLU A 314 -4.65 10.95 8.17
CA GLU A 314 -3.55 10.17 7.58
C GLU A 314 -3.99 8.73 7.26
N THR A 315 -4.82 8.12 8.10
CA THR A 315 -5.38 6.78 7.85
C THR A 315 -6.27 6.77 6.61
N LEU A 316 -7.16 7.76 6.47
CA LEU A 316 -8.02 7.88 5.29
C LEU A 316 -7.20 8.14 4.02
N ALA A 317 -6.25 9.07 4.05
CA ALA A 317 -5.39 9.36 2.92
C ALA A 317 -4.55 8.14 2.48
N LEU A 318 -4.07 7.34 3.45
CA LEU A 318 -3.29 6.14 3.17
C LEU A 318 -4.09 5.04 2.46
N HIS A 319 -5.37 4.87 2.83
CA HIS A 319 -6.19 3.75 2.35
C HIS A 319 -7.10 4.09 1.18
N TYR A 320 -7.59 5.34 1.12
CA TYR A 320 -8.59 5.77 0.15
C TYR A 320 -8.15 6.95 -0.71
N GLN A 321 -6.98 7.54 -0.44
CA GLN A 321 -6.51 8.75 -1.14
C GLN A 321 -7.55 9.88 -1.05
N ASP A 322 -8.01 10.40 -2.20
CA ASP A 322 -9.01 11.48 -2.27
C ASP A 322 -10.47 10.96 -2.30
N GLU A 323 -10.70 9.64 -2.23
CA GLU A 323 -12.05 9.06 -2.30
C GLU A 323 -12.78 9.07 -0.94
N ALA A 324 -12.05 9.19 0.17
CA ALA A 324 -12.61 9.35 1.51
C ALA A 324 -12.49 10.78 2.00
N THR A 325 -13.45 11.22 2.82
CA THR A 325 -13.41 12.56 3.41
C THR A 325 -13.61 12.50 4.92
N PHE A 326 -12.92 13.41 5.62
CA PHE A 326 -13.15 13.69 7.03
C PHE A 326 -13.44 15.19 7.23
N LYS A 327 -14.53 15.51 7.90
CA LYS A 327 -14.94 16.91 8.15
C LYS A 327 -15.41 17.06 9.59
N LEU A 328 -15.03 18.16 10.21
CA LEU A 328 -15.62 18.63 11.45
C LEU A 328 -16.53 19.80 11.16
N VAL A 329 -17.70 19.78 11.74
CA VAL A 329 -18.71 20.84 11.61
C VAL A 329 -19.12 21.27 13.01
N SER A 330 -19.01 22.57 13.28
CA SER A 330 -19.56 23.16 14.51
C SER A 330 -21.03 23.43 14.30
N THR A 331 -21.86 23.02 15.25
CA THR A 331 -23.30 23.25 15.26
C THR A 331 -23.69 24.03 16.53
N ASP A 332 -24.91 24.56 16.58
CA ASP A 332 -25.42 25.22 17.79
C ASP A 332 -25.58 24.22 18.96
N GLU A 333 -25.63 22.93 18.68
CA GLU A 333 -25.81 21.83 19.64
C GLU A 333 -24.50 21.14 20.04
N GLY A 334 -23.35 21.51 19.41
CA GLY A 334 -22.05 20.91 19.68
C GLY A 334 -21.19 20.75 18.44
N THR A 335 -20.42 19.66 18.37
CA THR A 335 -19.54 19.35 17.24
C THR A 335 -19.92 18.02 16.61
N SER A 336 -20.02 18.00 15.26
CA SER A 336 -20.19 16.78 14.49
C SER A 336 -18.95 16.50 13.66
N ALA A 337 -18.43 15.28 13.76
CA ALA A 337 -17.35 14.74 12.92
C ALA A 337 -17.94 13.77 11.89
N PHE A 338 -17.74 14.06 10.62
CA PHE A 338 -18.22 13.26 9.51
C PHE A 338 -17.08 12.52 8.83
N ILE A 339 -17.20 11.21 8.73
CA ILE A 339 -16.31 10.35 7.94
C ILE A 339 -17.12 9.78 6.78
N THR A 340 -16.68 10.01 5.55
CA THR A 340 -17.31 9.41 4.36
C THR A 340 -16.32 8.46 3.70
N LEU A 341 -16.69 7.20 3.55
CA LEU A 341 -15.89 6.16 2.91
C LEU A 341 -16.57 5.70 1.62
N PRO A 342 -15.83 5.38 0.56
CA PRO A 342 -16.36 4.72 -0.63
C PRO A 342 -16.80 3.29 -0.26
N ARG A 343 -17.90 2.82 -0.89
CA ARG A 343 -18.49 1.50 -0.64
C ARG A 343 -18.20 0.53 -1.79
#